data_ac7a6decda681d9590ff8507c5be1390
#
_entry.id   ac7a6decda681d9590ff8507c5be1390
#
_cell.length_a   1.000
_cell.length_b   1.000
_cell.length_c   1.000
_cell.angle_alpha   90.00
_cell.angle_beta   90.00
_cell.angle_gamma   90.00
#
_symmetry.space_group_name_H-M   'P 1'
#
loop_
_entity.id
_entity.type
_entity.pdbx_description
1 polymer ?
#
loop_
_entity_poly.entity_id
_entity_poly.type
_entity_poly.pdbx_seq_one_letter_code
_entity_poly.pdbx_strand_id
1 'polypeptide(L)'
;MCIRDRLKGMPSSFTLELPPYRTPQFAKVLVRAFLDRTLFVLGRAVIVAIPAGLIIWLMANVTAGDASLLSHCTEFLDPFGRMMGLDGVILLAFILGFPANEIVVPIIIMAYSEGTVLTEISELSALKDLFISNGWTSVTAICMVIFVLFHFPCSTSCITVYKLSLIHISEPTR
;
A
#
# COMPACT_ATOMS: atom_id res chain seq x y z
N MET A 1 0.68 53.28 23.90
CA MET A 1 -0.23 53.39 25.05
C MET A 1 -0.67 51.98 25.39
N CYS A 2 -0.01 51.37 26.38
CA CYS A 2 -0.23 49.97 26.74
C CYS A 2 -1.57 49.78 27.45
N ILE A 3 -2.30 48.72 27.06
CA ILE A 3 -3.57 48.27 27.67
C ILE A 3 -3.40 48.05 29.18
N ARG A 4 -2.18 47.80 29.65
CA ARG A 4 -1.80 47.60 31.05
C ARG A 4 -2.13 48.76 32.00
N ASP A 5 -2.20 49.99 31.49
CA ASP A 5 -2.41 51.18 32.31
C ASP A 5 -3.88 51.48 32.60
N ARG A 6 -4.81 50.74 32.02
CA ARG A 6 -6.27 50.95 32.22
C ARG A 6 -6.93 49.96 33.18
N LEU A 7 -6.23 48.91 33.57
CA LEU A 7 -6.78 47.93 34.51
C LEU A 7 -6.25 48.21 35.92
N LYS A 8 -7.02 48.92 36.70
CA LYS A 8 -6.84 49.02 38.15
C LYS A 8 -7.27 47.69 38.77
N GLY A 9 -6.40 46.70 38.76
CA GLY A 9 -6.59 45.44 39.46
C GLY A 9 -5.26 44.98 40.03
N MET A 10 -5.29 44.25 41.14
CA MET A 10 -4.09 43.64 41.71
C MET A 10 -3.40 42.82 40.65
N PRO A 11 -2.06 42.94 40.48
CA PRO A 11 -1.33 42.07 39.57
C PRO A 11 -1.54 40.62 40.06
N SER A 12 -2.30 39.85 39.30
CA SER A 12 -2.33 38.41 39.53
C SER A 12 -0.91 37.90 39.36
N SER A 13 -0.31 37.39 40.41
CA SER A 13 0.94 36.68 40.37
C SER A 13 0.66 35.43 39.49
N PHE A 14 1.10 35.51 38.25
CA PHE A 14 1.04 34.36 37.37
C PHE A 14 2.09 33.35 37.89
N THR A 15 1.69 32.59 38.90
CA THR A 15 2.50 31.44 39.32
C THR A 15 2.35 30.40 38.24
N LEU A 16 3.42 30.26 37.47
CA LEU A 16 3.55 29.13 36.56
C LEU A 16 3.70 27.84 37.40
N GLU A 17 2.56 27.26 37.75
CA GLU A 17 2.56 25.97 38.42
C GLU A 17 3.00 24.95 37.39
N LEU A 18 4.30 24.62 37.41
CA LEU A 18 4.82 23.50 36.65
C LEU A 18 4.15 22.23 37.18
N PRO A 19 3.53 21.43 36.28
CA PRO A 19 2.92 20.18 36.73
C PRO A 19 3.97 19.30 37.37
N PRO A 20 3.64 18.58 38.48
CA PRO A 20 4.60 17.76 39.19
C PRO A 20 5.26 16.75 38.24
N TYR A 21 6.58 16.67 38.30
CA TYR A 21 7.37 15.76 37.47
C TYR A 21 6.93 14.32 37.73
N ARG A 22 6.25 13.73 36.73
CA ARG A 22 5.88 12.32 36.76
C ARG A 22 6.96 11.51 36.08
N THR A 23 7.42 10.46 36.74
CA THR A 23 8.36 9.50 36.15
C THR A 23 7.78 8.93 34.87
N PRO A 24 8.52 8.95 33.76
CA PRO A 24 8.02 8.47 32.48
C PRO A 24 7.71 6.96 32.54
N GLN A 25 6.46 6.59 32.30
CA GLN A 25 6.02 5.20 32.28
C GLN A 25 6.24 4.61 30.87
N PHE A 26 7.50 4.34 30.53
CA PHE A 26 7.88 3.88 29.18
C PHE A 26 7.10 2.64 28.74
N ALA A 27 6.94 1.64 29.59
CA ALA A 27 6.23 0.42 29.27
C ALA A 27 4.75 0.70 28.92
N LYS A 28 4.06 1.55 29.68
CA LYS A 28 2.65 1.86 29.43
C LYS A 28 2.46 2.69 28.15
N VAL A 29 3.35 3.64 27.91
CA VAL A 29 3.34 4.46 26.69
C VAL A 29 3.64 3.60 25.47
N LEU A 30 4.63 2.71 25.57
CA LEU A 30 5.03 1.82 24.47
C LEU A 30 3.90 0.86 24.10
N VAL A 31 3.32 0.18 25.08
CA VAL A 31 2.20 -0.77 24.86
C VAL A 31 0.98 -0.05 24.26
N ARG A 32 0.63 1.12 24.79
CA ARG A 32 -0.51 1.88 24.28
C ARG A 32 -0.26 2.38 22.87
N ALA A 33 0.92 2.94 22.59
CA ALA A 33 1.27 3.42 21.25
C ALA A 33 1.31 2.27 20.24
N PHE A 34 1.81 1.11 20.64
CA PHE A 34 1.85 -0.08 19.80
C PHE A 34 0.44 -0.60 19.49
N LEU A 35 -0.38 -0.79 20.51
CA LEU A 35 -1.74 -1.31 20.32
C LEU A 35 -2.61 -0.36 19.51
N ASP A 36 -2.70 0.91 19.89
CA ASP A 36 -3.58 1.88 19.24
C ASP A 36 -3.18 2.11 17.78
N ARG A 37 -1.88 2.19 17.49
CA ARG A 37 -1.38 2.48 16.16
C ARG A 37 -1.33 1.24 15.27
N THR A 38 -0.84 0.12 15.78
CA THR A 38 -0.69 -1.13 15.01
C THR A 38 -2.04 -1.77 14.70
N LEU A 39 -2.95 -1.84 15.68
CA LEU A 39 -4.29 -2.39 15.46
C LEU A 39 -5.10 -1.56 14.46
N PHE A 40 -4.97 -0.24 14.52
CA PHE A 40 -5.66 0.64 13.58
C PHE A 40 -5.14 0.46 12.14
N VAL A 41 -3.82 0.39 11.96
CA VAL A 41 -3.20 0.17 10.65
C VAL A 41 -3.51 -1.24 10.13
N LEU A 42 -3.41 -2.25 11.00
CA LEU A 42 -3.73 -3.64 10.66
C LEU A 42 -5.19 -3.80 10.24
N GLY A 43 -6.12 -3.25 11.02
CA GLY A 43 -7.55 -3.30 10.69
C GLY A 43 -7.85 -2.68 9.32
N ARG A 44 -7.20 -1.56 9.00
CA ARG A 44 -7.33 -0.90 7.71
C ARG A 44 -6.73 -1.73 6.57
N ALA A 45 -5.59 -2.38 6.80
CA ALA A 45 -4.96 -3.26 5.82
C ALA A 45 -5.85 -4.48 5.52
N VAL A 46 -6.43 -5.09 6.55
CA VAL A 46 -7.33 -6.24 6.41
C VAL A 46 -8.58 -5.89 5.61
N ILE A 47 -9.21 -4.74 5.87
CA ILE A 47 -10.41 -4.28 5.15
C ILE A 47 -10.14 -4.13 3.64
N VAL A 48 -8.94 -3.76 3.25
CA VAL A 48 -8.56 -3.62 1.82
C VAL A 48 -8.09 -4.96 1.24
N ALA A 49 -7.37 -5.78 2.02
CA ALA A 49 -6.80 -7.04 1.55
C ALA A 49 -7.86 -8.13 1.31
N ILE A 50 -8.91 -8.21 2.14
CA ILE A 50 -9.96 -9.23 1.99
C ILE A 50 -10.68 -9.13 0.64
N PRO A 51 -11.26 -7.98 0.23
CA PRO A 51 -11.94 -7.89 -1.05
C PRO A 51 -10.97 -8.05 -2.23
N ALA A 52 -9.74 -7.55 -2.12
CA ALA A 52 -8.74 -7.71 -3.16
C ALA A 52 -8.35 -9.19 -3.34
N GLY A 53 -8.07 -9.91 -2.26
CA GLY A 53 -7.78 -11.34 -2.29
C GLY A 53 -8.93 -12.16 -2.85
N LEU A 54 -10.18 -11.80 -2.51
CA LEU A 54 -11.37 -12.46 -3.04
C LEU A 54 -11.49 -12.26 -4.57
N ILE A 55 -11.25 -11.06 -5.06
CA ILE A 55 -11.27 -10.76 -6.51
C ILE A 55 -10.22 -11.59 -7.24
N ILE A 56 -8.98 -11.61 -6.73
CA ILE A 56 -7.88 -12.38 -7.33
C ILE A 56 -8.22 -13.88 -7.34
N TRP A 57 -8.74 -14.39 -6.24
CA TRP A 57 -9.13 -15.79 -6.12
C TRP A 57 -10.27 -16.14 -7.11
N LEU A 58 -11.27 -15.29 -7.24
CA LEU A 58 -12.35 -15.48 -8.22
C LEU A 58 -11.80 -15.46 -9.65
N MET A 59 -10.93 -14.53 -10.00
CA MET A 59 -10.33 -14.44 -11.33
C MET A 59 -9.47 -15.66 -11.67
N ALA A 60 -8.81 -16.24 -10.69
CA ALA A 60 -7.98 -17.43 -10.88
C ALA A 60 -8.80 -18.72 -10.99
N ASN A 61 -9.92 -18.81 -10.25
CA ASN A 61 -10.71 -20.06 -10.16
C ASN A 61 -11.95 -20.08 -11.08
N VAL A 62 -12.42 -18.93 -11.53
CA VAL A 62 -13.54 -18.88 -12.47
C VAL A 62 -13.00 -19.08 -13.89
N THR A 63 -13.39 -20.16 -14.51
CA THR A 63 -13.08 -20.49 -15.90
C THR A 63 -14.24 -20.05 -16.81
N ALA A 64 -13.92 -19.31 -17.84
CA ALA A 64 -14.86 -18.91 -18.89
C ALA A 64 -14.49 -19.70 -20.17
N GLY A 65 -15.05 -20.89 -20.35
CA GLY A 65 -14.63 -21.82 -21.38
C GLY A 65 -13.45 -22.67 -20.94
N ASP A 66 -12.43 -22.81 -21.81
CA ASP A 66 -11.24 -23.65 -21.56
C ASP A 66 -10.12 -22.90 -20.80
N ALA A 67 -10.28 -21.59 -20.54
CA ALA A 67 -9.26 -20.76 -19.93
C ALA A 67 -9.78 -20.04 -18.68
N SER A 68 -8.92 -19.72 -17.74
CA SER A 68 -9.27 -18.93 -16.56
C SER A 68 -9.59 -17.48 -16.95
N LEU A 69 -10.44 -16.83 -16.16
CA LEU A 69 -10.74 -15.40 -16.36
C LEU A 69 -9.47 -14.55 -16.30
N LEU A 70 -8.49 -14.99 -15.49
CA LEU A 70 -7.18 -14.36 -15.39
C LEU A 70 -6.46 -14.36 -16.74
N SER A 71 -6.44 -15.48 -17.47
CA SER A 71 -5.78 -15.59 -18.77
C SER A 71 -6.45 -14.74 -19.85
N HIS A 72 -7.77 -14.64 -19.86
CA HIS A 72 -8.47 -13.75 -20.78
C HIS A 72 -8.14 -12.27 -20.51
N CYS A 73 -8.04 -11.88 -19.24
CA CYS A 73 -7.64 -10.50 -18.89
C CYS A 73 -6.18 -10.23 -19.27
N THR A 74 -5.29 -11.19 -19.10
CA THR A 74 -3.88 -11.03 -19.49
C THR A 74 -3.74 -10.88 -21.00
N GLU A 75 -4.45 -11.68 -21.79
CA GLU A 75 -4.44 -11.60 -23.25
C GLU A 75 -4.99 -10.27 -23.76
N PHE A 76 -6.04 -9.74 -23.11
CA PHE A 76 -6.57 -8.43 -23.42
C PHE A 76 -5.59 -7.28 -23.09
N LEU A 77 -4.82 -7.40 -22.00
CA LEU A 77 -3.86 -6.38 -21.58
C LEU A 77 -2.50 -6.51 -22.29
N ASP A 78 -2.21 -7.64 -22.94
CA ASP A 78 -0.93 -7.92 -23.59
C ASP A 78 -0.52 -6.85 -24.63
N PRO A 79 -1.40 -6.37 -25.54
CA PRO A 79 -1.03 -5.32 -26.48
C PRO A 79 -0.62 -4.01 -25.82
N PHE A 80 -1.24 -3.67 -24.70
CA PHE A 80 -0.88 -2.47 -23.93
C PHE A 80 0.43 -2.68 -23.16
N GLY A 81 0.62 -3.85 -22.56
CA GLY A 81 1.84 -4.21 -21.87
C GLY A 81 3.06 -4.13 -22.81
N ARG A 82 2.96 -4.69 -23.99
CA ARG A 82 4.05 -4.68 -24.98
C ARG A 82 4.44 -3.29 -25.47
N MET A 83 3.50 -2.37 -25.56
CA MET A 83 3.81 -0.96 -25.87
C MET A 83 4.69 -0.30 -24.79
N MET A 84 4.60 -0.77 -23.56
CA MET A 84 5.38 -0.27 -22.41
C MET A 84 6.64 -1.11 -22.16
N GLY A 85 6.89 -2.14 -22.96
CA GLY A 85 7.98 -3.09 -22.73
C GLY A 85 7.73 -4.07 -21.58
N LEU A 86 6.45 -4.22 -21.18
CA LEU A 86 5.97 -5.12 -20.15
C LEU A 86 5.09 -6.21 -20.76
N ASP A 87 4.86 -7.28 -20.01
CA ASP A 87 3.92 -8.34 -20.37
C ASP A 87 2.51 -8.03 -19.85
N GLY A 88 1.48 -8.58 -20.50
CA GLY A 88 0.10 -8.46 -20.04
C GLY A 88 -0.11 -8.97 -18.62
N VAL A 89 0.62 -10.03 -18.23
CA VAL A 89 0.64 -10.58 -16.86
C VAL A 89 1.17 -9.57 -15.86
N ILE A 90 2.26 -8.88 -16.17
CA ILE A 90 2.86 -7.88 -15.31
C ILE A 90 1.88 -6.72 -15.12
N LEU A 91 1.28 -6.23 -16.21
CA LEU A 91 0.34 -5.13 -16.14
C LEU A 91 -0.91 -5.48 -15.31
N LEU A 92 -1.45 -6.68 -15.51
CA LEU A 92 -2.57 -7.19 -14.71
C LEU A 92 -2.18 -7.32 -13.23
N ALA A 93 -0.98 -7.81 -12.92
CA ALA A 93 -0.50 -7.93 -11.56
C ALA A 93 -0.41 -6.57 -10.85
N PHE A 94 -0.02 -5.51 -11.55
CA PHE A 94 -0.02 -4.15 -10.99
C PHE A 94 -1.44 -3.61 -10.76
N ILE A 95 -2.39 -3.91 -11.63
CA ILE A 95 -3.79 -3.52 -11.43
C ILE A 95 -4.37 -4.22 -10.21
N LEU A 96 -4.17 -5.53 -10.10
CA LEU A 96 -4.64 -6.32 -8.96
C LEU A 96 -3.84 -6.03 -7.68
N GLY A 97 -2.57 -5.65 -7.81
CA GLY A 97 -1.68 -5.26 -6.72
C GLY A 97 -1.92 -3.85 -6.18
N PHE A 98 -2.82 -3.07 -6.77
CA PHE A 98 -3.13 -1.71 -6.30
C PHE A 98 -3.48 -1.60 -4.79
N PRO A 99 -4.19 -2.56 -4.17
CA PRO A 99 -4.43 -2.56 -2.72
C PRO A 99 -3.14 -2.68 -1.89
N ALA A 100 -2.19 -3.48 -2.36
CA ALA A 100 -0.91 -3.72 -1.70
C ALA A 100 0.16 -4.07 -2.74
N ASN A 101 1.13 -3.20 -2.95
CA ASN A 101 2.19 -3.42 -3.95
C ASN A 101 3.03 -4.68 -3.68
N GLU A 102 3.02 -5.17 -2.44
CA GLU A 102 3.75 -6.36 -2.02
C GLU A 102 3.23 -7.65 -2.68
N ILE A 103 1.97 -7.67 -3.11
CA ILE A 103 1.36 -8.85 -3.74
C ILE A 103 1.59 -8.93 -5.25
N VAL A 104 2.20 -7.93 -5.89
CA VAL A 104 2.45 -7.90 -7.34
C VAL A 104 3.34 -9.08 -7.76
N VAL A 105 4.47 -9.28 -7.09
CA VAL A 105 5.40 -10.39 -7.42
C VAL A 105 4.76 -11.77 -7.20
N PRO A 106 4.10 -12.05 -6.06
CA PRO A 106 3.33 -13.29 -5.90
C PRO A 106 2.27 -13.54 -6.99
N ILE A 107 1.56 -12.51 -7.45
CA ILE A 107 0.57 -12.65 -8.54
C ILE A 107 1.24 -13.04 -9.85
N ILE A 108 2.38 -12.41 -10.19
CA ILE A 108 3.15 -12.74 -11.39
C ILE A 108 3.62 -14.19 -11.34
N ILE A 109 4.17 -14.64 -10.21
CA ILE A 109 4.63 -16.03 -10.02
C ILE A 109 3.45 -16.99 -10.18
N MET A 110 2.30 -16.71 -9.57
CA MET A 110 1.11 -17.54 -9.68
C MET A 110 0.60 -17.63 -11.12
N ALA A 111 0.59 -16.52 -11.86
CA ALA A 111 0.12 -16.48 -13.24
C ALA A 111 1.05 -17.24 -14.17
N TYR A 112 2.36 -17.21 -13.95
CA TYR A 112 3.33 -17.96 -14.78
C TYR A 112 3.45 -19.44 -14.40
N SER A 113 3.09 -19.81 -13.17
CA SER A 113 3.17 -21.21 -12.71
C SER A 113 1.96 -22.06 -13.11
N GLU A 114 0.97 -21.50 -13.82
CA GLU A 114 -0.29 -22.18 -14.18
C GLU A 114 -0.97 -22.87 -12.97
N GLY A 115 -0.60 -22.49 -11.75
CA GLY A 115 -0.98 -23.14 -10.52
C GLY A 115 -1.84 -22.25 -9.63
N THR A 116 -2.89 -22.84 -9.07
CA THR A 116 -3.74 -22.23 -8.05
C THR A 116 -3.07 -22.12 -6.67
N VAL A 117 -1.83 -22.56 -6.55
CA VAL A 117 -1.08 -22.59 -5.29
C VAL A 117 0.09 -21.61 -5.37
N LEU A 118 0.13 -20.68 -4.41
CA LEU A 118 1.31 -19.85 -4.14
C LEU A 118 2.46 -20.77 -3.70
N THR A 119 3.21 -21.29 -4.66
CA THR A 119 4.43 -22.01 -4.36
C THR A 119 5.46 -20.98 -3.92
N GLU A 120 5.87 -21.02 -2.67
CA GLU A 120 7.02 -20.25 -2.22
C GLU A 120 8.25 -20.79 -2.96
N ILE A 121 8.62 -20.13 -4.04
CA ILE A 121 9.88 -20.40 -4.73
C ILE A 121 10.96 -19.76 -3.86
N SER A 122 11.49 -20.55 -2.94
CA SER A 122 12.54 -20.12 -2.01
C SER A 122 13.91 -19.98 -2.66
N GLU A 123 14.10 -20.55 -3.86
CA GLU A 123 15.36 -20.48 -4.59
C GLU A 123 15.32 -19.42 -5.70
N LEU A 124 16.23 -18.46 -5.59
CA LEU A 124 16.39 -17.36 -6.53
C LEU A 124 16.70 -17.85 -7.96
N SER A 125 17.36 -18.98 -8.10
CA SER A 125 17.66 -19.66 -9.36
C SER A 125 16.40 -20.10 -10.08
N ALA A 126 15.49 -20.78 -9.37
CA ALA A 126 14.23 -21.26 -9.91
C ALA A 126 13.32 -20.10 -10.34
N LEU A 127 13.30 -19.01 -9.58
CA LEU A 127 12.57 -17.79 -9.92
C LEU A 127 13.11 -17.16 -11.21
N LYS A 128 14.43 -17.08 -11.35
CA LYS A 128 15.08 -16.57 -12.56
C LYS A 128 14.73 -17.42 -13.78
N ASP A 129 14.78 -18.74 -13.65
CA ASP A 129 14.47 -19.66 -14.73
C ASP A 129 12.99 -19.56 -15.14
N LEU A 130 12.08 -19.39 -14.18
CA LEU A 130 10.66 -19.15 -14.43
C LEU A 130 10.44 -17.86 -15.24
N PHE A 131 11.09 -16.77 -14.90
CA PHE A 131 10.95 -15.52 -15.63
C PHE A 131 11.56 -15.59 -17.04
N ILE A 132 12.72 -16.20 -17.19
CA ILE A 132 13.36 -16.37 -18.50
C ILE A 132 12.53 -17.26 -19.42
N SER A 133 11.95 -18.35 -18.90
CA SER A 133 11.09 -19.26 -19.68
C SER A 133 9.80 -18.57 -20.18
N ASN A 134 9.31 -17.58 -19.44
CA ASN A 134 8.16 -16.76 -19.82
C ASN A 134 8.54 -15.52 -20.66
N GLY A 135 9.75 -15.46 -21.20
CA GLY A 135 10.15 -14.42 -22.14
C GLY A 135 10.68 -13.13 -21.52
N TRP A 136 10.98 -13.12 -20.22
CA TRP A 136 11.58 -11.94 -19.58
C TRP A 136 12.98 -11.66 -20.13
N THR A 137 13.18 -10.43 -20.55
CA THR A 137 14.47 -9.89 -20.98
C THR A 137 14.98 -8.88 -19.96
N SER A 138 16.26 -8.51 -20.09
CA SER A 138 16.83 -7.42 -19.29
C SER A 138 16.07 -6.10 -19.48
N VAL A 139 15.52 -5.87 -20.67
CA VAL A 139 14.70 -4.69 -20.95
C VAL A 139 13.40 -4.74 -20.16
N THR A 140 12.70 -5.87 -20.13
CA THR A 140 11.47 -6.07 -19.34
C THR A 140 11.73 -5.83 -17.86
N ALA A 141 12.85 -6.33 -17.34
CA ALA A 141 13.22 -6.13 -15.94
C ALA A 141 13.46 -4.64 -15.61
N ILE A 142 14.15 -3.90 -16.48
CA ILE A 142 14.38 -2.46 -16.33
C ILE A 142 13.06 -1.70 -16.42
N CYS A 143 12.20 -2.01 -17.40
CA CYS A 143 10.88 -1.39 -17.54
C CYS A 143 10.02 -1.64 -16.30
N MET A 144 10.05 -2.86 -15.75
CA MET A 144 9.35 -3.17 -14.50
C MET A 144 9.85 -2.34 -13.32
N VAL A 145 11.17 -2.22 -13.14
CA VAL A 145 11.75 -1.38 -12.06
C VAL A 145 11.32 0.08 -12.21
N ILE A 146 11.39 0.62 -13.43
CA ILE A 146 10.93 1.99 -13.70
C ILE A 146 9.44 2.12 -13.39
N PHE A 147 8.63 1.18 -13.83
CA PHE A 147 7.19 1.19 -13.58
C PHE A 147 6.87 1.14 -12.09
N VAL A 148 7.55 0.30 -11.29
CA VAL A 148 7.40 0.23 -9.83
C VAL A 148 7.74 1.56 -9.17
N LEU A 149 8.79 2.25 -9.64
CA LEU A 149 9.20 3.54 -9.09
C LEU A 149 8.18 4.67 -9.36
N PHE A 150 7.55 4.65 -10.53
CA PHE A 150 6.60 5.68 -10.95
C PHE A 150 5.13 5.29 -10.75
N HIS A 151 4.88 4.03 -10.39
CA HIS A 151 3.53 3.54 -10.12
C HIS A 151 2.92 4.25 -8.92
N PHE A 152 1.61 4.36 -8.93
CA PHE A 152 0.85 4.97 -7.83
C PHE A 152 1.16 4.29 -6.49
N PRO A 153 1.26 5.06 -5.40
CA PRO A 153 1.35 4.47 -4.06
C PRO A 153 0.12 3.60 -3.79
N CYS A 154 0.27 2.61 -2.92
CA CYS A 154 -0.81 1.68 -2.59
C CYS A 154 -2.09 2.44 -2.14
N SER A 155 -3.25 1.81 -2.29
CA SER A 155 -4.55 2.40 -2.00
C SER A 155 -4.64 3.00 -0.59
N THR A 156 -3.96 2.40 0.39
CA THR A 156 -3.91 2.92 1.76
C THR A 156 -3.18 4.26 1.85
N SER A 157 -2.11 4.44 1.10
CA SER A 157 -1.38 5.72 1.00
C SER A 157 -2.23 6.78 0.29
N CYS A 158 -2.90 6.42 -0.81
CA CYS A 158 -3.80 7.31 -1.54
C CYS A 158 -4.93 7.82 -0.63
N ILE A 159 -5.58 6.93 0.13
CA ILE A 159 -6.64 7.32 1.08
C ILE A 159 -6.09 8.21 2.20
N THR A 160 -4.86 7.97 2.63
CA THR A 160 -4.23 8.81 3.67
C THR A 160 -3.96 10.22 3.15
N VAL A 161 -3.38 10.33 1.95
CA VAL A 161 -3.13 11.63 1.29
C VAL A 161 -4.44 12.37 1.06
N TYR A 162 -5.47 11.67 0.58
CA TYR A 162 -6.80 12.26 0.39
C TYR A 162 -7.39 12.82 1.69
N LYS A 163 -7.35 12.06 2.79
CA LYS A 163 -7.82 12.53 4.10
C LYS A 163 -7.03 13.74 4.61
N LEU A 164 -5.71 13.73 4.46
CA LEU A 164 -4.87 14.86 4.86
C LEU A 164 -5.16 16.12 4.03
N SER A 165 -5.35 15.95 2.74
CA SER A 165 -5.72 17.04 1.83
C SER A 165 -7.07 17.67 2.23
N LEU A 166 -8.07 16.88 2.61
CA LEU A 166 -9.36 17.38 3.09
C LEU A 166 -9.23 18.17 4.38
N ILE A 167 -8.37 17.76 5.31
CA ILE A 167 -8.14 18.49 6.56
C ILE A 167 -7.55 19.88 6.26
N HIS A 168 -6.58 19.97 5.34
CA HIS A 168 -6.00 21.26 4.95
C HIS A 168 -6.98 22.18 4.22
N ILE A 169 -7.95 21.63 3.49
CA ILE A 169 -8.99 22.44 2.83
C ILE A 169 -10.05 22.91 3.83
N SER A 170 -10.34 22.14 4.87
CA SER A 170 -11.37 22.45 5.86
C SER A 170 -10.89 23.35 6.99
N GLU A 171 -9.59 23.50 7.22
CA GLU A 171 -9.01 24.47 8.15
C GLU A 171 -8.53 25.71 7.38
N PRO A 172 -9.34 26.79 7.31
CA PRO A 172 -8.81 28.07 6.83
C PRO A 172 -7.74 28.52 7.81
N THR A 173 -6.53 28.68 7.31
CA THR A 173 -5.40 29.28 8.03
C THR A 173 -5.86 30.54 8.76
N ARG A 174 -5.93 30.47 10.07
CA ARG A 174 -6.05 31.63 10.96
C ARG A 174 -4.69 32.24 11.21
#